data_c6629ef01ea0135ae6f20578fd62872c
#
_entry.id   c6629ef01ea0135ae6f20578fd62872c
#
_cell.length_a   1.000
_cell.length_b   1.000
_cell.length_c   1.000
_cell.angle_alpha   90.00
_cell.angle_beta   90.00
_cell.angle_gamma   90.00
#
_symmetry.space_group_name_H-M   'P 1'
#
loop_
_entity.id
_entity.type
_entity.pdbx_description
1 polymer ?
#
loop_
_entity_poly.entity_id
_entity_poly.type
_entity_poly.pdbx_seq_one_letter_code
_entity_poly.pdbx_strand_id
1 'polypeptide(L)'
;MELEFKKIKAITKIAKETKVVNFSVKKNENYFANGVLTHNCYMKRHKPEGLSVATNTMDILTEINSHAYFSTVEKPNQTGEYITYDISCNEDFALHAKYHDWKTIFGFFRDHPLAMGSFATKYVNADFFDFNPEGKIRVRFSLMPEKWRKILEPNTSSLDLRLNAVPRFIDAGYEVHLNFSPVIVHDNWLTEYEFLFHLINRHSHFNNWNNDAVKAEVIFLTHNEQKHLYNLEHKLPGEELLWVPKIQETKTSQYGGKNIRYEHNRKADYIKQWTKLHDEHIPWNTIRYIF
;
A
#
# COMPACT_ATOMS: atom_id res chain seq x y z
N MET A 1 12.37 7.41 25.82
CA MET A 1 13.38 6.46 25.29
C MET A 1 14.10 7.19 24.16
N GLU A 2 15.37 7.55 24.35
CA GLU A 2 16.19 8.17 23.32
C GLU A 2 16.53 7.12 22.27
N LEU A 3 16.36 7.48 20.99
CA LEU A 3 16.74 6.62 19.87
C LEU A 3 18.26 6.65 19.70
N GLU A 4 18.93 5.55 19.97
CA GLU A 4 20.36 5.41 19.74
C GLU A 4 20.61 4.95 18.30
N PHE A 5 21.26 5.79 17.50
CA PHE A 5 21.64 5.45 16.13
C PHE A 5 22.98 4.74 16.08
N LYS A 6 22.99 3.48 15.61
CA LYS A 6 24.22 2.69 15.44
C LYS A 6 24.59 2.56 13.97
N LYS A 7 25.83 2.85 13.64
CA LYS A 7 26.37 2.67 12.30
C LYS A 7 26.68 1.18 12.07
N ILE A 8 26.15 0.60 10.98
CA ILE A 8 26.48 -0.76 10.57
C ILE A 8 27.97 -0.82 10.21
N LYS A 9 28.75 -1.63 10.92
CA LYS A 9 30.20 -1.78 10.71
C LYS A 9 30.56 -2.88 9.72
N ALA A 10 29.72 -3.90 9.56
CA ALA A 10 29.90 -4.98 8.61
C ALA A 10 28.58 -5.67 8.31
N ILE A 11 28.43 -6.16 7.08
CA ILE A 11 27.33 -7.05 6.67
C ILE A 11 27.97 -8.36 6.26
N THR A 12 27.66 -9.43 7.00
CA THR A 12 28.16 -10.76 6.68
C THR A 12 27.02 -11.61 6.13
N LYS A 13 27.23 -12.25 4.97
CA LYS A 13 26.26 -13.15 4.37
C LYS A 13 26.30 -14.46 5.17
N ILE A 14 25.21 -14.78 5.87
CA ILE A 14 25.09 -16.03 6.63
C ILE A 14 24.40 -17.06 5.72
N ALA A 15 24.99 -18.23 5.60
CA ALA A 15 24.48 -19.34 4.78
C ALA A 15 23.31 -20.11 5.43
N LYS A 16 22.67 -19.54 6.46
CA LYS A 16 21.49 -20.14 7.13
C LYS A 16 20.25 -19.34 6.83
N GLU A 17 19.11 -20.05 6.66
CA GLU A 17 17.79 -19.42 6.58
C GLU A 17 17.60 -18.45 7.74
N THR A 18 17.49 -17.17 7.42
CA THR A 18 17.30 -16.11 8.40
C THR A 18 15.83 -15.71 8.37
N LYS A 19 15.15 -15.84 9.50
CA LYS A 19 13.78 -15.35 9.67
C LYS A 19 13.77 -13.83 9.50
N VAL A 20 12.94 -13.33 8.60
CA VAL A 20 12.79 -11.89 8.34
C VAL A 20 11.40 -11.45 8.75
N VAL A 21 11.32 -10.42 9.56
CA VAL A 21 10.07 -9.79 10.01
C VAL A 21 9.91 -8.45 9.30
N ASN A 22 8.71 -8.15 8.82
CA ASN A 22 8.43 -6.93 8.10
C ASN A 22 7.24 -6.17 8.71
N PHE A 23 7.46 -4.93 9.16
CA PHE A 23 6.44 -4.04 9.73
C PHE A 23 6.44 -2.68 9.03
N SER A 24 5.29 -2.05 8.93
CA SER A 24 5.16 -0.67 8.46
C SER A 24 4.61 0.24 9.54
N VAL A 25 5.28 1.36 9.76
CA VAL A 25 4.82 2.43 10.65
C VAL A 25 4.43 3.64 9.82
N LYS A 26 3.19 4.08 9.99
CA LYS A 26 2.52 5.07 9.15
C LYS A 26 2.91 6.51 9.46
N LYS A 27 4.00 7.01 9.17
CA LYS A 27 4.36 8.42 9.00
C LYS A 27 5.65 8.58 8.23
N ASN A 28 6.50 7.58 8.29
CA ASN A 28 7.84 7.65 7.70
C ASN A 28 8.10 6.48 6.74
N GLU A 29 7.09 5.63 6.45
CA GLU A 29 7.24 4.39 5.66
C GLU A 29 8.37 3.47 6.16
N ASN A 30 8.73 3.61 7.45
CA ASN A 30 9.84 2.93 8.09
C ASN A 30 9.35 2.07 9.24
N TYR A 31 9.98 0.94 9.46
CA TYR A 31 9.70 0.06 10.57
C TYR A 31 10.99 -0.57 11.10
N PHE A 32 10.96 -1.06 12.33
CA PHE A 32 12.09 -1.75 12.93
C PHE A 32 11.94 -3.26 12.75
N ALA A 33 12.94 -3.89 12.14
CA ALA A 33 13.08 -5.34 12.12
C ALA A 33 14.35 -5.72 12.87
N ASN A 34 14.25 -6.47 13.97
CA ASN A 34 15.38 -6.82 14.84
C ASN A 34 16.24 -5.61 15.27
N GLY A 35 15.58 -4.49 15.60
CA GLY A 35 16.26 -3.25 15.97
C GLY A 35 16.85 -2.47 14.80
N VAL A 36 16.62 -2.89 13.56
CA VAL A 36 17.06 -2.20 12.35
C VAL A 36 15.86 -1.55 11.66
N LEU A 37 15.94 -0.25 11.41
CA LEU A 37 14.95 0.50 10.69
C LEU A 37 14.98 0.12 9.20
N THR A 38 13.87 -0.35 8.63
CA THR A 38 13.76 -0.77 7.23
C THR A 38 12.68 -0.01 6.49
N HIS A 39 12.73 0.00 5.17
CA HIS A 39 11.87 0.81 4.32
C HIS A 39 11.12 -0.03 3.31
N ASN A 40 9.85 0.31 3.07
CA ASN A 40 9.00 -0.35 2.08
C ASN A 40 9.36 -0.04 0.65
N CYS A 41 9.29 -1.04 -0.20
CA CYS A 41 9.59 -0.93 -1.61
C CYS A 41 8.36 -1.06 -2.48
N TYR A 42 7.88 0.07 -2.95
CA TYR A 42 6.82 0.21 -3.93
C TYR A 42 7.29 -0.23 -5.33
N MET A 43 6.51 -1.05 -6.03
CA MET A 43 6.73 -1.41 -7.42
C MET A 43 7.99 -2.24 -7.77
N LYS A 44 8.21 -3.35 -7.10
CA LYS A 44 9.06 -4.40 -7.66
C LYS A 44 8.19 -5.33 -8.50
N ARG A 45 8.14 -5.09 -9.83
CA ARG A 45 7.31 -5.89 -10.75
C ARG A 45 7.80 -7.34 -10.87
N HIS A 46 9.10 -7.54 -10.71
CA HIS A 46 9.76 -8.85 -10.68
C HIS A 46 10.83 -8.85 -9.62
N LYS A 47 10.84 -9.85 -8.78
CA LYS A 47 11.96 -10.13 -7.87
C LYS A 47 12.75 -11.29 -8.46
N PRO A 48 13.99 -11.08 -8.93
CA PRO A 48 14.82 -12.16 -9.46
C PRO A 48 15.04 -13.28 -8.43
N GLU A 49 15.09 -12.88 -7.14
CA GLU A 49 15.29 -13.80 -6.01
C GLU A 49 14.02 -14.55 -5.60
N GLY A 50 12.90 -14.31 -6.28
CA GLY A 50 11.61 -14.89 -5.95
C GLY A 50 10.91 -14.23 -4.75
N LEU A 51 9.90 -14.90 -4.22
CA LEU A 51 9.11 -14.46 -3.08
C LEU A 51 9.79 -14.88 -1.77
N SER A 52 9.88 -13.94 -0.83
CA SER A 52 10.29 -14.24 0.55
C SER A 52 9.13 -13.94 1.49
N VAL A 53 8.71 -14.93 2.24
CA VAL A 53 7.61 -14.85 3.20
C VAL A 53 8.16 -15.09 4.60
N ALA A 54 7.74 -14.26 5.57
CA ALA A 54 8.10 -14.48 6.97
C ALA A 54 7.38 -15.72 7.51
N THR A 55 8.12 -16.64 8.13
CA THR A 55 7.59 -17.91 8.66
C THR A 55 7.37 -17.88 10.17
N ASN A 56 7.87 -16.85 10.86
CA ASN A 56 7.75 -16.68 12.30
C ASN A 56 6.53 -15.81 12.70
N THR A 57 5.37 -16.15 12.18
CA THR A 57 4.11 -15.39 12.36
C THR A 57 3.85 -15.06 13.83
N MET A 58 4.00 -16.03 14.75
CA MET A 58 3.72 -15.82 16.17
C MET A 58 4.68 -14.81 16.83
N ASP A 59 5.96 -14.81 16.47
CA ASP A 59 6.92 -13.83 16.98
C ASP A 59 6.52 -12.42 16.54
N ILE A 60 6.11 -12.28 15.27
CA ILE A 60 5.64 -11.01 14.70
C ILE A 60 4.40 -10.50 15.46
N LEU A 61 3.41 -11.35 15.65
CA LEU A 61 2.19 -10.97 16.35
C LEU A 61 2.45 -10.62 17.82
N THR A 62 3.40 -11.28 18.46
CA THR A 62 3.85 -10.94 19.83
C THR A 62 4.48 -9.56 19.88
N GLU A 63 5.32 -9.20 18.91
CA GLU A 63 5.91 -7.86 18.80
C GLU A 63 4.85 -6.79 18.53
N ILE A 64 3.88 -7.07 17.65
CA ILE A 64 2.74 -6.17 17.40
C ILE A 64 1.94 -5.95 18.68
N ASN A 65 1.63 -7.01 19.41
CA ASN A 65 0.92 -6.92 20.69
C ASN A 65 1.68 -6.03 21.69
N SER A 66 2.97 -6.28 21.88
CA SER A 66 3.81 -5.49 22.77
C SER A 66 3.84 -4.02 22.34
N HIS A 67 4.05 -3.74 21.05
CA HIS A 67 4.04 -2.39 20.53
C HIS A 67 2.68 -1.68 20.72
N ALA A 68 1.58 -2.38 20.50
CA ALA A 68 0.24 -1.79 20.63
C ALA A 68 -0.08 -1.37 22.08
N TYR A 69 0.39 -2.13 23.08
CA TYR A 69 0.17 -1.80 24.50
C TYR A 69 1.16 -0.78 25.05
N PHE A 70 2.42 -0.81 24.59
CA PHE A 70 3.48 0.02 25.16
C PHE A 70 3.85 1.24 24.31
N SER A 71 3.24 1.42 23.16
CA SER A 71 3.49 2.59 22.34
C SER A 71 2.90 3.83 23.00
N THR A 72 3.80 4.74 23.44
CA THR A 72 3.44 6.06 23.99
C THR A 72 3.40 7.14 22.91
N VAL A 73 3.67 6.78 21.66
CA VAL A 73 3.70 7.72 20.54
C VAL A 73 2.28 8.13 20.19
N GLU A 74 1.97 9.42 20.26
CA GLU A 74 0.78 9.96 19.65
C GLU A 74 0.66 9.43 18.22
N LYS A 75 -0.53 9.00 17.83
CA LYS A 75 -0.83 8.37 16.54
C LYS A 75 -0.94 9.44 15.44
N PRO A 76 0.16 10.02 14.95
CA PRO A 76 0.06 11.04 13.91
C PRO A 76 -0.46 10.38 12.63
N ASN A 77 -1.47 10.99 12.02
CA ASN A 77 -2.15 10.53 10.81
C ASN A 77 -2.92 9.20 10.93
N GLN A 78 -3.10 8.67 12.14
CA GLN A 78 -4.06 7.60 12.37
C GLN A 78 -5.41 8.23 12.69
N THR A 79 -6.36 8.09 11.77
CA THR A 79 -7.75 8.46 12.00
C THR A 79 -8.48 7.21 12.45
N GLY A 80 -8.87 7.13 13.71
CA GLY A 80 -9.59 5.99 14.24
C GLY A 80 -9.06 5.52 15.59
N GLU A 81 -9.79 4.59 16.20
CA GLU A 81 -9.54 4.09 17.55
C GLU A 81 -8.33 3.15 17.62
N TYR A 82 -7.98 2.50 16.50
CA TYR A 82 -6.98 1.43 16.46
C TYR A 82 -5.64 1.88 15.90
N ILE A 83 -4.57 1.29 16.42
CA ILE A 83 -3.25 1.37 15.81
C ILE A 83 -3.26 0.47 14.57
N THR A 84 -3.04 1.04 13.40
CA THR A 84 -3.06 0.29 12.14
C THR A 84 -1.68 -0.24 11.81
N TYR A 85 -1.59 -1.54 11.55
CA TYR A 85 -0.39 -2.25 11.10
C TYR A 85 -0.54 -2.70 9.67
N ASP A 86 0.46 -2.39 8.85
CA ASP A 86 0.48 -2.85 7.46
C ASP A 86 0.99 -4.30 7.40
N ILE A 87 0.15 -5.18 6.87
CA ILE A 87 0.46 -6.59 6.67
C ILE A 87 1.14 -6.71 5.31
N SER A 88 2.34 -7.32 5.26
CA SER A 88 2.98 -7.66 3.99
C SER A 88 3.34 -6.47 3.09
N CYS A 89 4.22 -5.62 3.59
CA CYS A 89 4.63 -4.40 2.88
C CYS A 89 5.49 -4.61 1.61
N ASN A 90 6.09 -5.78 1.42
CA ASN A 90 7.00 -6.07 0.29
C ASN A 90 6.38 -6.93 -0.81
N GLU A 91 5.12 -7.32 -0.64
CA GLU A 91 4.40 -8.20 -1.55
C GLU A 91 2.91 -7.86 -1.58
N ASP A 92 2.16 -8.50 -2.47
CA ASP A 92 0.70 -8.47 -2.45
C ASP A 92 0.20 -9.62 -1.57
N PHE A 93 -0.27 -9.28 -0.37
CA PHE A 93 -0.70 -10.26 0.63
C PHE A 93 -1.84 -11.16 0.13
N ALA A 94 -2.81 -10.60 -0.57
CA ALA A 94 -3.95 -11.36 -1.06
C ALA A 94 -3.53 -12.38 -2.14
N LEU A 95 -2.58 -12.01 -3.01
CA LEU A 95 -2.03 -12.89 -4.03
C LEU A 95 -1.24 -14.04 -3.41
N HIS A 96 -0.51 -13.77 -2.33
CA HIS A 96 0.39 -14.73 -1.70
C HIS A 96 -0.16 -15.35 -0.41
N ALA A 97 -1.44 -15.15 -0.12
CA ALA A 97 -2.10 -15.61 1.11
C ALA A 97 -1.87 -17.10 1.42
N LYS A 98 -1.78 -17.94 0.38
CA LYS A 98 -1.51 -19.39 0.52
C LYS A 98 -0.16 -19.73 1.18
N TYR A 99 0.77 -18.77 1.25
CA TYR A 99 2.08 -18.93 1.89
C TYR A 99 2.13 -18.38 3.31
N HIS A 100 1.03 -17.74 3.76
CA HIS A 100 0.88 -17.18 5.09
C HIS A 100 -0.15 -17.96 5.90
N ASP A 101 0.01 -17.99 7.21
CA ASP A 101 -1.07 -18.36 8.12
C ASP A 101 -1.99 -17.14 8.32
N TRP A 102 -2.68 -16.75 7.24
CA TRP A 102 -3.50 -15.54 7.21
C TRP A 102 -4.68 -15.60 8.16
N LYS A 103 -5.22 -16.80 8.45
CA LYS A 103 -6.33 -16.96 9.40
C LYS A 103 -5.90 -16.60 10.81
N THR A 104 -4.74 -17.05 11.24
CA THR A 104 -4.14 -16.66 12.52
C THR A 104 -3.85 -15.16 12.58
N ILE A 105 -3.30 -14.58 11.50
CA ILE A 105 -3.03 -13.14 11.42
C ILE A 105 -4.34 -12.33 11.53
N PHE A 106 -5.37 -12.67 10.77
CA PHE A 106 -6.65 -11.97 10.80
C PHE A 106 -7.38 -12.17 12.13
N GLY A 107 -7.35 -13.38 12.70
CA GLY A 107 -7.89 -13.68 14.01
C GLY A 107 -7.24 -12.84 15.11
N PHE A 108 -5.93 -12.71 15.09
CA PHE A 108 -5.21 -11.85 16.03
C PHE A 108 -5.71 -10.40 15.97
N PHE A 109 -5.82 -9.80 14.79
CA PHE A 109 -6.30 -8.42 14.69
C PHE A 109 -7.78 -8.29 15.06
N ARG A 110 -8.63 -9.23 14.66
CA ARG A 110 -10.05 -9.24 15.05
C ARG A 110 -10.18 -9.17 16.57
N ASP A 111 -9.43 -10.00 17.28
CA ASP A 111 -9.56 -10.17 18.73
C ASP A 111 -8.73 -9.13 19.53
N HIS A 112 -7.82 -8.39 18.90
CA HIS A 112 -6.94 -7.44 19.57
C HIS A 112 -7.67 -6.10 19.88
N PRO A 113 -7.68 -5.61 21.14
CA PRO A 113 -8.45 -4.41 21.50
C PRO A 113 -7.91 -3.09 20.93
N LEU A 114 -6.61 -2.99 20.63
CA LEU A 114 -5.95 -1.73 20.26
C LEU A 114 -5.41 -1.71 18.83
N ALA A 115 -5.29 -2.87 18.16
CA ALA A 115 -4.66 -2.98 16.86
C ALA A 115 -5.66 -3.39 15.76
N MET A 116 -5.39 -2.94 14.54
CA MET A 116 -6.03 -3.43 13.32
C MET A 116 -4.98 -3.70 12.25
N GLY A 117 -5.26 -4.68 11.38
CA GLY A 117 -4.43 -4.98 10.22
C GLY A 117 -4.86 -4.21 8.98
N SER A 118 -3.94 -3.95 8.07
CA SER A 118 -4.23 -3.34 6.78
C SER A 118 -3.28 -3.88 5.72
N PHE A 119 -3.78 -4.10 4.50
CA PHE A 119 -2.92 -4.43 3.36
C PHE A 119 -3.44 -3.80 2.08
N ALA A 120 -2.51 -3.46 1.18
CA ALA A 120 -2.85 -3.04 -0.17
C ALA A 120 -2.76 -4.25 -1.11
N THR A 121 -3.71 -4.35 -2.04
CA THR A 121 -3.73 -5.45 -2.99
C THR A 121 -4.18 -5.02 -4.38
N LYS A 122 -3.70 -5.75 -5.37
CA LYS A 122 -4.14 -5.72 -6.77
C LYS A 122 -4.80 -7.04 -7.17
N TYR A 123 -5.05 -7.90 -6.19
CA TYR A 123 -5.60 -9.23 -6.39
C TYR A 123 -6.86 -9.45 -5.54
N VAL A 124 -7.85 -10.12 -6.09
CA VAL A 124 -9.06 -10.52 -5.37
C VAL A 124 -8.90 -11.98 -4.94
N ASN A 125 -8.74 -12.20 -3.64
CA ASN A 125 -8.70 -13.53 -3.07
C ASN A 125 -10.07 -13.86 -2.46
N ALA A 126 -10.74 -14.85 -3.03
CA ALA A 126 -12.09 -15.24 -2.62
C ALA A 126 -12.11 -15.94 -1.25
N ASP A 127 -11.00 -16.56 -0.81
CA ASP A 127 -10.92 -17.25 0.50
C ASP A 127 -11.14 -16.28 1.66
N PHE A 128 -10.91 -14.98 1.44
CA PHE A 128 -11.12 -13.97 2.48
C PHE A 128 -12.60 -13.67 2.75
N PHE A 129 -13.51 -13.98 1.82
CA PHE A 129 -14.94 -13.75 2.05
C PHE A 129 -15.55 -14.64 3.13
N ASP A 130 -14.90 -15.77 3.43
CA ASP A 130 -15.34 -16.71 4.46
C ASP A 130 -14.83 -16.38 5.87
N PHE A 131 -14.19 -15.20 6.03
CA PHE A 131 -13.66 -14.74 7.30
C PHE A 131 -14.24 -13.37 7.65
N ASN A 132 -14.89 -13.26 8.82
CA ASN A 132 -15.37 -11.97 9.34
C ASN A 132 -14.32 -11.36 10.30
N PRO A 133 -13.62 -10.29 9.90
CA PRO A 133 -12.64 -9.61 10.73
C PRO A 133 -13.25 -8.55 11.65
N GLU A 134 -14.57 -8.38 11.69
CA GLU A 134 -15.29 -7.40 12.53
C GLU A 134 -14.75 -5.96 12.40
N GLY A 135 -14.46 -5.53 11.17
CA GLY A 135 -13.91 -4.21 10.86
C GLY A 135 -12.42 -4.04 11.19
N LYS A 136 -11.75 -5.09 11.72
CA LYS A 136 -10.34 -4.99 12.19
C LYS A 136 -9.30 -5.30 11.12
N ILE A 137 -9.72 -5.60 9.91
CA ILE A 137 -8.84 -5.72 8.74
C ILE A 137 -9.30 -4.74 7.66
N ARG A 138 -8.38 -3.89 7.22
CA ARG A 138 -8.58 -2.95 6.12
C ARG A 138 -7.97 -3.48 4.84
N VAL A 139 -8.82 -3.69 3.84
CA VAL A 139 -8.40 -4.01 2.48
C VAL A 139 -8.32 -2.74 1.65
N ARG A 140 -7.15 -2.46 1.06
CA ARG A 140 -6.91 -1.29 0.20
C ARG A 140 -6.72 -1.76 -1.23
N PHE A 141 -7.78 -1.67 -2.05
CA PHE A 141 -7.69 -2.02 -3.47
C PHE A 141 -6.93 -0.93 -4.23
N SER A 142 -5.73 -1.28 -4.72
CA SER A 142 -4.96 -0.38 -5.59
C SER A 142 -5.67 -0.17 -6.91
N LEU A 143 -5.84 1.08 -7.32
CA LEU A 143 -6.53 1.49 -8.53
C LEU A 143 -5.68 2.50 -9.31
N MET A 144 -5.58 2.31 -10.61
CA MET A 144 -5.02 3.27 -11.56
C MET A 144 -5.76 3.15 -12.89
N PRO A 145 -5.65 4.15 -13.79
CA PRO A 145 -6.29 4.06 -15.11
C PRO A 145 -5.92 2.77 -15.85
N GLU A 146 -6.91 2.14 -16.48
CA GLU A 146 -6.79 0.79 -17.06
C GLU A 146 -5.68 0.66 -18.10
N LYS A 147 -5.43 1.72 -18.86
CA LYS A 147 -4.35 1.77 -19.85
C LYS A 147 -2.99 1.50 -19.18
N TRP A 148 -2.71 2.17 -18.07
CA TRP A 148 -1.44 2.05 -17.36
C TRP A 148 -1.39 0.80 -16.49
N ARG A 149 -2.53 0.40 -15.92
CA ARG A 149 -2.62 -0.86 -15.18
C ARG A 149 -2.11 -2.04 -16.01
N LYS A 150 -2.51 -2.14 -17.28
CA LYS A 150 -2.08 -3.23 -18.16
C LYS A 150 -0.56 -3.27 -18.37
N ILE A 151 0.08 -2.11 -18.37
CA ILE A 151 1.52 -1.97 -18.60
C ILE A 151 2.31 -2.11 -17.30
N LEU A 152 1.89 -1.39 -16.26
CA LEU A 152 2.62 -1.27 -14.99
C LEU A 152 2.28 -2.39 -13.99
N GLU A 153 1.11 -2.99 -14.10
CA GLU A 153 0.60 -4.02 -13.19
C GLU A 153 0.16 -5.29 -13.96
N PRO A 154 1.03 -5.91 -14.75
CA PRO A 154 0.67 -7.12 -15.49
C PRO A 154 0.29 -8.25 -14.50
N ASN A 155 -0.59 -9.16 -14.94
CA ASN A 155 -1.04 -10.33 -14.18
C ASN A 155 -1.76 -10.00 -12.85
N THR A 156 -2.33 -8.81 -12.72
CA THR A 156 -3.20 -8.43 -11.60
C THR A 156 -4.67 -8.60 -11.97
N SER A 157 -5.55 -8.65 -10.97
CA SER A 157 -7.00 -8.65 -11.21
C SER A 157 -7.42 -7.41 -11.99
N SER A 158 -8.38 -7.54 -12.89
CA SER A 158 -8.93 -6.39 -13.63
C SER A 158 -9.56 -5.37 -12.67
N LEU A 159 -9.74 -4.14 -13.11
CA LEU A 159 -10.45 -3.13 -12.31
C LEU A 159 -11.88 -3.58 -12.00
N ASP A 160 -12.60 -4.15 -12.98
CA ASP A 160 -13.95 -4.66 -12.77
C ASP A 160 -13.98 -5.74 -11.66
N LEU A 161 -13.03 -6.66 -11.64
CA LEU A 161 -12.96 -7.68 -10.58
C LEU A 161 -12.71 -7.05 -9.21
N ARG A 162 -11.77 -6.07 -9.10
CA ARG A 162 -11.48 -5.38 -7.84
C ARG A 162 -12.72 -4.60 -7.37
N LEU A 163 -13.38 -3.87 -8.25
CA LEU A 163 -14.55 -3.06 -7.92
C LEU A 163 -15.78 -3.92 -7.58
N ASN A 164 -16.00 -5.03 -8.28
CA ASN A 164 -17.06 -5.99 -7.94
C ASN A 164 -16.82 -6.71 -6.61
N ALA A 165 -15.58 -6.78 -6.14
CA ALA A 165 -15.26 -7.40 -4.87
C ALA A 165 -15.55 -6.47 -3.67
N VAL A 166 -15.61 -5.14 -3.86
CA VAL A 166 -15.82 -4.17 -2.78
C VAL A 166 -17.02 -4.51 -1.89
N PRO A 167 -18.26 -4.66 -2.40
CA PRO A 167 -19.40 -4.96 -1.56
C PRO A 167 -19.24 -6.31 -0.82
N ARG A 168 -18.66 -7.31 -1.47
CA ARG A 168 -18.44 -8.62 -0.85
C ARG A 168 -17.48 -8.56 0.34
N PHE A 169 -16.43 -7.73 0.27
CA PHE A 169 -15.54 -7.50 1.42
C PHE A 169 -16.24 -6.71 2.52
N ILE A 170 -17.07 -5.72 2.18
CA ILE A 170 -17.88 -5.00 3.18
C ILE A 170 -18.84 -5.96 3.89
N ASP A 171 -19.57 -6.77 3.13
CA ASP A 171 -20.54 -7.74 3.68
C ASP A 171 -19.85 -8.80 4.54
N ALA A 172 -18.62 -9.17 4.21
CA ALA A 172 -17.80 -10.07 5.03
C ALA A 172 -17.20 -9.40 6.28
N GLY A 173 -17.40 -8.09 6.49
CA GLY A 173 -16.97 -7.37 7.68
C GLY A 173 -15.59 -6.71 7.59
N TYR A 174 -15.03 -6.52 6.40
CA TYR A 174 -13.79 -5.78 6.20
C TYR A 174 -14.03 -4.27 6.09
N GLU A 175 -13.06 -3.47 6.55
CA GLU A 175 -12.95 -2.06 6.13
C GLU A 175 -12.35 -2.01 4.72
N VAL A 176 -12.98 -1.31 3.78
CA VAL A 176 -12.52 -1.27 2.39
C VAL A 176 -12.14 0.14 1.96
N HIS A 177 -10.95 0.30 1.40
CA HIS A 177 -10.50 1.56 0.83
C HIS A 177 -10.12 1.41 -0.66
N LEU A 178 -10.42 2.46 -1.43
CA LEU A 178 -9.91 2.65 -2.78
C LEU A 178 -8.53 3.32 -2.66
N ASN A 179 -7.49 2.63 -3.08
CA ASN A 179 -6.11 3.10 -2.95
C ASN A 179 -5.57 3.55 -4.31
N PHE A 180 -5.66 4.85 -4.57
CA PHE A 180 -5.11 5.48 -5.78
C PHE A 180 -3.61 5.66 -5.62
N SER A 181 -2.85 4.59 -5.85
CA SER A 181 -1.43 4.54 -5.56
C SER A 181 -0.68 3.61 -6.52
N PRO A 182 0.25 4.18 -7.32
CA PRO A 182 0.59 5.60 -7.43
C PRO A 182 -0.34 6.38 -8.35
N VAL A 183 -0.54 7.67 -8.05
CA VAL A 183 -1.02 8.62 -9.04
C VAL A 183 0.14 9.04 -9.92
N ILE A 184 0.05 8.76 -11.22
CA ILE A 184 1.07 9.07 -12.22
C ILE A 184 0.61 10.22 -13.08
N VAL A 185 1.40 11.30 -13.09
CA VAL A 185 1.12 12.52 -13.88
C VAL A 185 1.84 12.44 -15.22
N HIS A 186 1.09 12.57 -16.30
CA HIS A 186 1.55 12.59 -17.68
C HIS A 186 0.56 13.41 -18.52
N ASP A 187 0.80 13.51 -19.83
CA ASP A 187 -0.17 14.15 -20.71
C ASP A 187 -1.54 13.42 -20.63
N ASN A 188 -2.63 14.15 -20.47
CA ASN A 188 -4.01 13.65 -20.36
C ASN A 188 -4.33 12.80 -19.10
N TRP A 189 -3.49 12.79 -18.07
CA TRP A 189 -3.71 11.99 -16.86
C TRP A 189 -5.06 12.26 -16.18
N LEU A 190 -5.52 13.51 -16.15
CA LEU A 190 -6.83 13.86 -15.56
C LEU A 190 -8.00 13.20 -16.31
N THR A 191 -7.98 13.22 -17.64
CA THR A 191 -9.00 12.55 -18.47
C THR A 191 -9.04 11.05 -18.19
N GLU A 192 -7.87 10.42 -18.00
CA GLU A 192 -7.82 8.98 -17.69
C GLU A 192 -8.34 8.69 -16.27
N TYR A 193 -8.10 9.59 -15.29
CA TYR A 193 -8.71 9.48 -13.96
C TYR A 193 -10.21 9.75 -13.98
N GLU A 194 -10.70 10.67 -14.81
CA GLU A 194 -12.12 10.88 -15.04
C GLU A 194 -12.83 9.59 -15.48
N PHE A 195 -12.27 8.89 -16.47
CA PHE A 195 -12.78 7.57 -16.87
C PHE A 195 -12.76 6.55 -15.73
N LEU A 196 -11.71 6.54 -14.92
CA LEU A 196 -11.64 5.66 -13.75
C LEU A 196 -12.73 6.00 -12.72
N PHE A 197 -12.97 7.28 -12.45
CA PHE A 197 -14.02 7.71 -11.52
C PHE A 197 -15.42 7.39 -12.03
N HIS A 198 -15.68 7.56 -13.32
CA HIS A 198 -16.93 7.10 -13.93
C HIS A 198 -17.12 5.58 -13.78
N LEU A 199 -16.06 4.79 -13.95
CA LEU A 199 -16.10 3.36 -13.74
C LEU A 199 -16.44 3.02 -12.28
N ILE A 200 -15.78 3.66 -11.33
CA ILE A 200 -16.04 3.50 -9.89
C ILE A 200 -17.49 3.86 -9.55
N ASN A 201 -17.95 5.02 -10.00
CA ASN A 201 -19.32 5.47 -9.75
C ASN A 201 -20.37 4.51 -10.33
N ARG A 202 -20.13 4.01 -11.53
CA ARG A 202 -20.98 2.98 -12.14
C ARG A 202 -21.03 1.72 -11.26
N HIS A 203 -19.89 1.20 -10.79
CA HIS A 203 -19.84 0.02 -9.94
C HIS A 203 -20.51 0.26 -8.58
N SER A 204 -20.32 1.42 -7.96
CA SER A 204 -20.96 1.76 -6.68
C SER A 204 -22.48 1.78 -6.80
N HIS A 205 -22.99 2.29 -7.91
CA HIS A 205 -24.43 2.34 -8.17
C HIS A 205 -25.02 0.94 -8.47
N PHE A 206 -24.42 0.20 -9.43
CA PHE A 206 -24.95 -1.10 -9.85
C PHE A 206 -24.81 -2.19 -8.80
N ASN A 207 -23.76 -2.14 -7.98
CA ASN A 207 -23.53 -3.13 -6.94
C ASN A 207 -24.02 -2.67 -5.56
N ASN A 208 -24.70 -1.55 -5.49
CA ASN A 208 -25.36 -1.03 -4.30
C ASN A 208 -24.40 -0.90 -3.09
N TRP A 209 -23.24 -0.27 -3.34
CA TRP A 209 -22.23 -0.12 -2.28
C TRP A 209 -22.77 0.69 -1.11
N ASN A 210 -22.35 0.34 0.11
CA ASN A 210 -22.42 1.27 1.21
C ASN A 210 -21.32 2.32 1.04
N ASN A 211 -21.63 3.42 0.36
CA ASN A 211 -20.68 4.45 -0.02
C ASN A 211 -19.99 5.08 1.19
N ASP A 212 -20.67 5.23 2.32
CA ASP A 212 -20.11 5.80 3.54
C ASP A 212 -19.02 4.90 4.17
N ALA A 213 -19.05 3.61 3.86
CA ALA A 213 -18.06 2.65 4.33
C ALA A 213 -16.77 2.64 3.48
N VAL A 214 -16.80 3.24 2.27
CA VAL A 214 -15.67 3.19 1.33
C VAL A 214 -14.91 4.52 1.33
N LYS A 215 -13.65 4.50 1.76
CA LYS A 215 -12.79 5.69 1.78
C LYS A 215 -11.71 5.62 0.70
N ALA A 216 -11.09 6.77 0.40
CA ALA A 216 -9.95 6.84 -0.52
C ALA A 216 -8.64 7.09 0.21
N GLU A 217 -7.57 6.51 -0.34
CA GLU A 217 -6.18 6.83 -0.02
C GLU A 217 -5.48 7.21 -1.33
N VAL A 218 -4.76 8.33 -1.33
CA VAL A 218 -4.17 8.88 -2.55
C VAL A 218 -2.68 9.12 -2.35
N ILE A 219 -1.87 8.48 -3.18
CA ILE A 219 -0.41 8.58 -3.10
C ILE A 219 0.14 8.92 -4.48
N PHE A 220 0.70 10.14 -4.61
CA PHE A 220 1.41 10.54 -5.81
C PHE A 220 2.75 9.82 -5.95
N LEU A 221 3.14 9.56 -7.18
CA LEU A 221 4.31 8.74 -7.49
C LEU A 221 5.58 9.23 -6.78
N THR A 222 6.21 8.28 -6.11
CA THR A 222 7.61 8.34 -5.69
C THR A 222 8.32 7.12 -6.27
N HIS A 223 9.44 7.30 -6.97
CA HIS A 223 10.15 6.20 -7.59
C HIS A 223 11.62 6.16 -7.16
N ASN A 224 12.15 4.96 -7.00
CA ASN A 224 13.51 4.74 -6.49
C ASN A 224 14.49 4.54 -7.65
N GLU A 225 15.68 5.18 -7.57
CA GLU A 225 16.71 5.10 -8.61
C GLU A 225 17.19 3.66 -8.88
N GLN A 226 17.35 2.84 -7.85
CA GLN A 226 17.77 1.44 -8.07
C GLN A 226 16.72 0.64 -8.83
N LYS A 227 15.45 0.91 -8.58
CA LYS A 227 14.35 0.29 -9.34
C LYS A 227 14.28 0.81 -10.77
N HIS A 228 14.51 2.10 -10.96
CA HIS A 228 14.63 2.71 -12.28
C HIS A 228 15.70 1.99 -13.10
N LEU A 229 16.91 1.86 -12.57
CA LEU A 229 18.01 1.17 -13.22
C LEU A 229 17.68 -0.31 -13.49
N TYR A 230 17.07 -1.00 -12.53
CA TYR A 230 16.61 -2.37 -12.71
C TYR A 230 15.58 -2.49 -13.84
N ASN A 231 14.58 -1.58 -13.87
CA ASN A 231 13.56 -1.59 -14.92
C ASN A 231 14.14 -1.35 -16.31
N LEU A 232 15.14 -0.45 -16.43
CA LEU A 232 15.86 -0.20 -17.69
C LEU A 232 16.67 -1.42 -18.13
N GLU A 233 17.44 -2.03 -17.23
CA GLU A 233 18.23 -3.23 -17.50
C GLU A 233 17.37 -4.37 -18.02
N HIS A 234 16.18 -4.56 -17.42
CA HIS A 234 15.24 -5.61 -17.78
C HIS A 234 14.22 -5.19 -18.86
N LYS A 235 14.39 -3.99 -19.43
CA LYS A 235 13.53 -3.44 -20.49
C LYS A 235 12.03 -3.51 -20.14
N LEU A 236 11.70 -3.21 -18.90
CA LEU A 236 10.31 -3.21 -18.45
C LEU A 236 9.56 -2.02 -19.05
N PRO A 237 8.38 -2.23 -19.65
CA PRO A 237 7.62 -1.16 -20.29
C PRO A 237 7.07 -0.15 -19.28
N GLY A 238 6.89 1.11 -19.69
CA GLY A 238 6.27 2.17 -18.89
C GLY A 238 7.21 2.88 -17.92
N GLU A 239 8.53 2.64 -18.01
CA GLU A 239 9.49 3.33 -17.15
C GLU A 239 9.56 4.84 -17.46
N GLU A 240 9.29 5.23 -18.69
CA GLU A 240 9.18 6.61 -19.14
C GLU A 240 8.07 7.41 -18.44
N LEU A 241 7.10 6.74 -17.84
CA LEU A 241 6.04 7.36 -17.02
C LEU A 241 6.45 7.55 -15.57
N LEU A 242 7.36 6.71 -15.09
CA LEU A 242 7.78 6.66 -13.70
C LEU A 242 8.97 7.57 -13.43
N TRP A 243 9.84 7.75 -14.41
CA TRP A 243 11.06 8.55 -14.30
C TRP A 243 11.03 9.70 -15.29
N VAL A 244 10.54 10.86 -14.83
CA VAL A 244 10.33 12.07 -15.64
C VAL A 244 11.02 13.28 -14.99
N PRO A 245 12.35 13.44 -15.13
CA PRO A 245 13.12 14.48 -14.42
C PRO A 245 12.62 15.91 -14.61
N LYS A 246 11.92 16.20 -15.71
CA LYS A 246 11.37 17.54 -16.00
C LYS A 246 10.31 18.04 -15.00
N ILE A 247 9.66 17.12 -14.29
CA ILE A 247 8.58 17.40 -13.33
C ILE A 247 8.83 16.80 -11.96
N GLN A 248 10.00 16.22 -11.77
CA GLN A 248 10.37 15.50 -10.56
C GLN A 248 11.64 16.09 -9.94
N GLU A 249 11.73 16.01 -8.62
CA GLU A 249 12.90 16.37 -7.84
C GLU A 249 13.51 15.14 -7.16
N THR A 250 14.80 15.17 -6.93
CA THR A 250 15.49 14.10 -6.20
C THR A 250 15.35 14.33 -4.70
N LYS A 251 14.97 13.28 -3.98
CA LYS A 251 14.99 13.21 -2.53
C LYS A 251 15.91 12.08 -2.11
N THR A 252 16.89 12.39 -1.28
CA THR A 252 17.69 11.34 -0.63
C THR A 252 16.85 10.65 0.44
N SER A 253 16.77 9.32 0.37
CA SER A 253 16.12 8.54 1.42
C SER A 253 16.98 8.58 2.68
N GLN A 254 16.38 8.26 3.81
CA GLN A 254 17.07 8.20 5.11
C GLN A 254 18.28 7.24 5.13
N TYR A 255 18.33 6.33 4.16
CA TYR A 255 19.42 5.33 3.99
C TYR A 255 20.36 5.62 2.83
N GLY A 256 20.37 6.87 2.34
CA GLY A 256 21.26 7.28 1.27
C GLY A 256 20.81 6.89 -0.15
N GLY A 257 19.71 6.14 -0.32
CA GLY A 257 19.14 5.86 -1.63
C GLY A 257 18.51 7.10 -2.24
N LYS A 258 18.65 7.27 -3.55
CA LYS A 258 18.00 8.36 -4.28
C LYS A 258 16.60 7.92 -4.71
N ASN A 259 15.61 8.74 -4.35
CA ASN A 259 14.24 8.65 -4.84
C ASN A 259 13.92 9.91 -5.62
N ILE A 260 13.02 9.79 -6.58
CA ILE A 260 12.39 10.94 -7.23
C ILE A 260 10.94 11.03 -6.80
N ARG A 261 10.44 12.25 -6.73
CA ARG A 261 9.03 12.58 -6.50
C ARG A 261 8.68 13.81 -7.32
N TYR A 262 7.41 14.11 -7.48
CA TYR A 262 7.04 15.39 -8.10
C TYR A 262 7.58 16.57 -7.29
N GLU A 263 8.04 17.61 -7.99
CA GLU A 263 8.47 18.86 -7.37
C GLU A 263 7.37 19.41 -6.45
N HIS A 264 7.75 19.94 -5.29
CA HIS A 264 6.82 20.31 -4.24
C HIS A 264 5.66 21.22 -4.72
N ASN A 265 5.97 22.27 -5.44
CA ASN A 265 4.96 23.24 -5.92
C ASN A 265 4.05 22.56 -6.97
N ARG A 266 4.62 21.83 -7.92
CA ARG A 266 3.84 21.10 -8.93
C ARG A 266 2.94 20.04 -8.31
N LYS A 267 3.45 19.34 -7.29
CA LYS A 267 2.66 18.32 -6.57
C LYS A 267 1.44 18.94 -5.90
N ALA A 268 1.57 20.12 -5.29
CA ALA A 268 0.43 20.82 -4.69
C ALA A 268 -0.67 21.13 -5.73
N ASP A 269 -0.28 21.59 -6.93
CA ASP A 269 -1.20 21.84 -8.03
C ASP A 269 -1.83 20.53 -8.56
N TYR A 270 -1.07 19.44 -8.67
CA TYR A 270 -1.60 18.14 -9.08
C TYR A 270 -2.61 17.59 -8.07
N ILE A 271 -2.31 17.71 -6.78
CA ILE A 271 -3.24 17.34 -5.71
C ILE A 271 -4.55 18.11 -5.86
N LYS A 272 -4.47 19.43 -6.03
CA LYS A 272 -5.66 20.29 -6.19
C LYS A 272 -6.50 19.89 -7.41
N GLN A 273 -5.85 19.62 -8.55
CA GLN A 273 -6.54 19.21 -9.78
C GLN A 273 -7.20 17.85 -9.61
N TRP A 274 -6.48 16.88 -9.03
CA TRP A 274 -6.99 15.53 -8.81
C TRP A 274 -8.17 15.54 -7.83
N THR A 275 -8.04 16.27 -6.70
CA THR A 275 -9.11 16.37 -5.69
C THR A 275 -10.35 16.99 -6.27
N LYS A 276 -10.21 18.09 -7.05
CA LYS A 276 -11.34 18.70 -7.74
C LYS A 276 -12.06 17.71 -8.63
N LEU A 277 -11.33 16.97 -9.46
CA LEU A 277 -11.90 15.96 -10.35
C LEU A 277 -12.59 14.83 -9.56
N HIS A 278 -11.97 14.35 -8.48
CA HIS A 278 -12.54 13.36 -7.58
C HIS A 278 -13.88 13.81 -7.01
N ASP A 279 -13.93 15.03 -6.45
CA ASP A 279 -15.13 15.60 -5.81
C ASP A 279 -16.25 15.88 -6.83
N GLU A 280 -15.92 16.12 -8.09
CA GLU A 280 -16.89 16.28 -9.17
C GLU A 280 -17.54 14.94 -9.59
N HIS A 281 -16.81 13.82 -9.54
CA HIS A 281 -17.26 12.55 -10.10
C HIS A 281 -17.68 11.52 -9.06
N ILE A 282 -17.02 11.47 -7.89
CA ILE A 282 -17.30 10.54 -6.79
C ILE A 282 -17.35 11.27 -5.43
N PRO A 283 -18.20 12.31 -5.28
CA PRO A 283 -18.26 13.15 -4.07
C PRO A 283 -18.62 12.38 -2.79
N TRP A 284 -19.21 11.20 -2.92
CA TRP A 284 -19.52 10.30 -1.81
C TRP A 284 -18.29 9.62 -1.21
N ASN A 285 -17.15 9.57 -1.95
CA ASN A 285 -15.96 8.86 -1.52
C ASN A 285 -15.02 9.80 -0.72
N THR A 286 -14.96 9.64 0.57
CA THR A 286 -14.14 10.48 1.45
C THR A 286 -12.66 10.16 1.30
N ILE A 287 -11.85 11.17 0.97
CA ILE A 287 -10.39 11.05 0.95
C ILE A 287 -9.87 11.06 2.38
N ARG A 288 -9.28 9.95 2.81
CA ARG A 288 -8.70 9.79 4.15
C ARG A 288 -7.35 10.51 4.27
N TYR A 289 -6.53 10.43 3.26
CA TYR A 289 -5.30 11.21 3.09
C TYR A 289 -4.89 11.28 1.62
N ILE A 290 -4.11 12.33 1.31
CA ILE A 290 -3.52 12.55 -0.01
C ILE A 290 -2.11 13.11 0.16
N PHE A 291 -1.12 12.51 -0.46
CA PHE A 291 0.26 13.02 -0.45
C PHE A 291 1.10 12.58 -1.67
#